data_1c5a38abc31b783e0be6ca5a940e5652
#
_entry.id   1c5a38abc31b783e0be6ca5a940e5652
#
_cell.length_a   1.000
_cell.length_b   1.000
_cell.length_c   1.000
_cell.angle_alpha   90.00
_cell.angle_beta   90.00
_cell.angle_gamma   90.00
#
_symmetry.space_group_name_H-M   'P 1'
#
loop_
_entity.id
_entity.type
_entity.pdbx_description
1 polymer ?
#
loop_
_entity_poly.entity_id
_entity_poly.type
_entity_poly.pdbx_seq_one_letter_code
_entity_poly.pdbx_strand_id
1 'polypeptide(L)'
;MSQAAAIGASGAAAPGRRRADLRRRSAAVGTAFVILALFLIAFPKGGIKISGVPLTWGYILLGLISPLALITISAPPQRCLLALALSLPFMAIIIPLATANAFNSSGMALGFIFSVLMNFGIFPVVFYGLFSSKLKRLPPGVFVTTLVWCIRFIAIYGIFLFVYKTATGGFFQIPYLTVNAADAGNLADKPIMRAGGIAKLISTYNNGNIYGACLPLILPVYLLFERNPVFIGAVWASQFLTISRTAWAGGLFLVFILYFIGNKPNAKRIFRGLLVTVIGLILVVWLLQLIGRDITWLFDPSMGGRMSRYDGILAQLDLLPSGKVSAFGEMVYMGILLHYGIVGFLCFLPFFFGGLFMSYRGKYKNHPVRRAARQGLMAYMFLAISDGAILLIPVMVFFYFTTLLALEGQEVIPLNNPDARALLK
;
A
#
# COMPACT_ATOMS: atom_id res chain seq x y z
N MET A 1 8.14 -59.07 36.79
CA MET A 1 8.59 -58.95 35.40
C MET A 1 7.37 -58.74 34.51
N SER A 2 7.46 -57.80 33.54
CA SER A 2 6.48 -57.47 32.49
C SER A 2 5.43 -56.43 32.83
N GLN A 3 5.87 -55.14 32.83
CA GLN A 3 5.02 -53.93 32.59
C GLN A 3 5.80 -52.92 31.76
N ALA A 4 6.25 -53.29 30.58
CA ALA A 4 7.05 -52.39 29.70
C ALA A 4 6.70 -52.59 28.20
N ALA A 5 5.41 -52.55 27.83
CA ALA A 5 5.02 -52.68 26.44
C ALA A 5 3.68 -51.98 26.09
N ALA A 6 3.40 -50.82 26.65
CA ALA A 6 2.17 -50.06 26.31
C ALA A 6 2.38 -48.54 26.05
N ILE A 7 3.61 -48.12 25.69
CA ILE A 7 3.87 -46.69 25.32
C ILE A 7 4.45 -46.70 23.89
N GLY A 8 3.60 -46.77 22.89
CA GLY A 8 4.10 -46.77 21.52
C GLY A 8 3.07 -46.60 20.38
N ALA A 9 1.82 -46.28 20.70
CA ALA A 9 0.81 -45.98 19.70
C ALA A 9 0.43 -44.49 19.73
N SER A 10 1.40 -43.56 19.57
CA SER A 10 1.07 -42.18 19.27
C SER A 10 0.48 -42.11 17.87
N GLY A 11 -0.83 -41.88 17.81
CA GLY A 11 -1.68 -41.93 16.65
C GLY A 11 -1.19 -41.10 15.46
N ALA A 12 -0.43 -41.73 14.58
CA ALA A 12 -0.18 -41.20 13.26
C ALA A 12 -1.53 -41.06 12.53
N ALA A 13 -2.08 -39.87 12.48
CA ALA A 13 -3.32 -39.59 11.78
C ALA A 13 -3.24 -40.14 10.36
N ALA A 14 -4.24 -40.95 9.97
CA ALA A 14 -4.29 -41.57 8.66
C ALA A 14 -3.99 -40.58 7.53
N PRO A 15 -3.19 -40.93 6.52
CA PRO A 15 -2.73 -40.00 5.47
C PRO A 15 -3.85 -39.16 4.83
N GLY A 16 -5.05 -39.72 4.73
CA GLY A 16 -6.24 -39.02 4.22
C GLY A 16 -6.73 -37.89 5.12
N ARG A 17 -6.74 -38.08 6.44
CA ARG A 17 -7.14 -37.00 7.40
C ARG A 17 -6.16 -35.83 7.35
N ARG A 18 -4.87 -36.08 7.30
CA ARG A 18 -3.84 -35.04 7.20
C ARG A 18 -3.97 -34.20 5.92
N ARG A 19 -4.28 -34.85 4.77
CA ARG A 19 -4.53 -34.13 3.51
C ARG A 19 -5.80 -33.28 3.56
N ALA A 20 -6.88 -33.80 4.15
CA ALA A 20 -8.13 -33.07 4.32
C ALA A 20 -7.95 -31.81 5.21
N ASP A 21 -7.21 -31.93 6.31
CA ASP A 21 -6.91 -30.82 7.20
C ASP A 21 -6.04 -29.75 6.54
N LEU A 22 -5.05 -30.15 5.72
CA LEU A 22 -4.24 -29.19 4.97
C LEU A 22 -5.07 -28.43 3.93
N ARG A 23 -5.98 -29.11 3.22
CA ARG A 23 -6.90 -28.47 2.27
C ARG A 23 -7.84 -27.48 2.96
N ARG A 24 -8.44 -27.86 4.10
CA ARG A 24 -9.31 -26.98 4.89
C ARG A 24 -8.57 -25.74 5.37
N ARG A 25 -7.34 -25.90 5.89
CA ARG A 25 -6.51 -24.76 6.33
C ARG A 25 -6.12 -23.83 5.18
N SER A 26 -5.81 -24.38 4.01
CA SER A 26 -5.51 -23.59 2.80
C SER A 26 -6.75 -22.83 2.32
N ALA A 27 -7.93 -23.44 2.31
CA ALA A 27 -9.18 -22.78 1.96
C ALA A 27 -9.51 -21.63 2.91
N ALA A 28 -9.38 -21.84 4.23
CA ALA A 28 -9.61 -20.79 5.23
C ALA A 28 -8.67 -19.59 5.04
N VAL A 29 -7.37 -19.84 4.77
CA VAL A 29 -6.41 -18.76 4.48
C VAL A 29 -6.79 -18.03 3.18
N GLY A 30 -7.22 -18.75 2.15
CA GLY A 30 -7.68 -18.17 0.90
C GLY A 30 -8.91 -17.28 1.10
N THR A 31 -9.90 -17.73 1.84
CA THR A 31 -11.12 -16.94 2.16
C THR A 31 -10.76 -15.68 2.95
N ALA A 32 -9.92 -15.80 3.99
CA ALA A 32 -9.47 -14.65 4.76
C ALA A 32 -8.75 -13.62 3.88
N PHE A 33 -7.90 -14.08 2.94
CA PHE A 33 -7.21 -13.20 2.00
C PHE A 33 -8.21 -12.47 1.09
N VAL A 34 -9.22 -13.15 0.54
CA VAL A 34 -10.26 -12.53 -0.30
C VAL A 34 -11.00 -11.45 0.45
N ILE A 35 -11.45 -11.74 1.68
CA ILE A 35 -12.17 -10.77 2.52
C ILE A 35 -11.29 -9.55 2.83
N LEU A 36 -10.04 -9.77 3.25
CA LEU A 36 -9.11 -8.69 3.54
C LEU A 36 -8.79 -7.86 2.29
N ALA A 37 -8.54 -8.49 1.15
CA ALA A 37 -8.28 -7.78 -0.10
C ALA A 37 -9.50 -6.95 -0.54
N LEU A 38 -10.72 -7.47 -0.38
CA LEU A 38 -11.95 -6.74 -0.69
C LEU A 38 -12.05 -5.45 0.13
N PHE A 39 -11.84 -5.50 1.44
CA PHE A 39 -12.01 -4.34 2.32
C PHE A 39 -10.75 -3.46 2.49
N LEU A 40 -9.58 -3.94 2.12
CA LEU A 40 -8.34 -3.14 2.18
C LEU A 40 -7.92 -2.58 0.81
N ILE A 41 -8.28 -3.26 -0.29
CA ILE A 41 -7.90 -2.85 -1.65
C ILE A 41 -9.12 -2.29 -2.40
N ALA A 42 -10.23 -3.07 -2.49
CA ALA A 42 -11.38 -2.65 -3.31
C ALA A 42 -12.25 -1.61 -2.60
N PHE A 43 -12.45 -1.69 -1.29
CA PHE A 43 -13.31 -0.77 -0.51
C PHE A 43 -12.62 -0.18 0.73
N PRO A 44 -11.46 0.49 0.59
CA PRO A 44 -10.64 0.90 1.74
C PRO A 44 -11.27 2.02 2.58
N LYS A 45 -12.30 2.70 2.09
CA LYS A 45 -12.99 3.82 2.77
C LYS A 45 -14.39 3.47 3.27
N GLY A 46 -14.88 2.27 2.96
CA GLY A 46 -16.16 1.80 3.51
C GLY A 46 -16.10 1.62 5.02
N GLY A 47 -17.17 1.97 5.73
CA GLY A 47 -17.26 1.84 7.18
C GLY A 47 -18.05 2.96 7.85
N ILE A 48 -17.76 3.18 9.14
CA ILE A 48 -18.40 4.17 10.01
C ILE A 48 -17.36 5.14 10.58
N LYS A 49 -17.81 6.25 11.12
CA LYS A 49 -16.97 7.23 11.82
C LYS A 49 -17.49 7.38 13.25
N ILE A 50 -16.62 7.17 14.24
CA ILE A 50 -16.96 7.29 15.65
C ILE A 50 -16.07 8.37 16.26
N SER A 51 -16.64 9.41 16.84
CA SER A 51 -15.89 10.51 17.46
C SER A 51 -14.77 11.08 16.58
N GLY A 52 -15.05 11.24 15.26
CA GLY A 52 -14.07 11.75 14.32
C GLY A 52 -13.07 10.73 13.75
N VAL A 53 -12.99 9.52 14.35
CA VAL A 53 -12.09 8.44 13.91
C VAL A 53 -12.78 7.60 12.83
N PRO A 54 -12.22 7.51 11.61
CA PRO A 54 -12.79 6.66 10.56
C PRO A 54 -12.46 5.19 10.85
N LEU A 55 -13.47 4.42 11.26
CA LEU A 55 -13.39 2.97 11.40
C LEU A 55 -13.86 2.31 10.11
N THR A 56 -12.93 2.01 9.22
CA THR A 56 -13.24 1.26 8.00
C THR A 56 -13.35 -0.24 8.28
N TRP A 57 -14.07 -0.97 7.44
CA TRP A 57 -14.19 -2.43 7.59
C TRP A 57 -12.84 -3.12 7.59
N GLY A 58 -11.90 -2.65 6.75
CA GLY A 58 -10.54 -3.17 6.71
C GLY A 58 -9.80 -3.00 8.04
N TYR A 59 -10.00 -1.89 8.76
CA TYR A 59 -9.37 -1.65 10.06
C TYR A 59 -9.95 -2.54 11.14
N ILE A 60 -11.28 -2.68 11.15
CA ILE A 60 -11.98 -3.57 12.08
C ILE A 60 -11.48 -5.00 11.90
N LEU A 61 -11.38 -5.47 10.65
CA LEU A 61 -10.87 -6.81 10.34
C LEU A 61 -9.41 -6.99 10.78
N LEU A 62 -8.53 -6.02 10.49
CA LEU A 62 -7.14 -6.08 10.93
C LEU A 62 -7.02 -6.01 12.45
N GLY A 63 -7.82 -5.18 13.10
CA GLY A 63 -7.90 -5.11 14.56
C GLY A 63 -8.34 -6.43 15.19
N LEU A 64 -9.34 -7.10 14.62
CA LEU A 64 -9.80 -8.43 15.09
C LEU A 64 -8.78 -9.54 14.85
N ILE A 65 -7.97 -9.44 13.80
CA ILE A 65 -6.92 -10.43 13.48
C ILE A 65 -5.65 -10.18 14.31
N SER A 66 -5.39 -8.96 14.74
CA SER A 66 -4.15 -8.61 15.45
C SER A 66 -3.89 -9.39 16.73
N PRO A 67 -4.86 -9.70 17.62
CA PRO A 67 -4.65 -10.56 18.77
C PRO A 67 -4.25 -11.99 18.37
N LEU A 68 -4.84 -12.52 17.27
CA LEU A 68 -4.46 -13.82 16.72
C LEU A 68 -3.01 -13.82 16.22
N ALA A 69 -2.51 -12.67 15.74
CA ALA A 69 -1.12 -12.52 15.35
C ALA A 69 -0.17 -12.76 16.54
N LEU A 70 -0.50 -12.21 17.70
CA LEU A 70 0.30 -12.36 18.93
C LEU A 70 0.30 -13.81 19.44
N ILE A 71 -0.83 -14.50 19.32
CA ILE A 71 -0.98 -15.88 19.85
C ILE A 71 -0.40 -16.92 18.87
N THR A 72 -0.44 -16.68 17.56
CA THR A 72 -0.09 -17.65 16.52
C THR A 72 1.24 -17.37 15.83
N ILE A 73 2.09 -16.53 16.38
CA ILE A 73 3.48 -16.31 15.90
C ILE A 73 4.26 -17.62 16.08
N SER A 74 4.09 -18.52 15.13
CA SER A 74 5.03 -19.61 14.91
C SER A 74 6.21 -19.00 14.16
N ALA A 75 7.44 -19.14 14.69
CA ALA A 75 8.68 -18.58 14.20
C ALA A 75 8.59 -17.99 12.77
N PRO A 76 8.46 -16.66 12.62
CA PRO A 76 8.34 -16.05 11.29
C PRO A 76 9.62 -16.28 10.51
N PRO A 77 9.58 -16.30 9.16
CA PRO A 77 10.78 -16.37 8.35
C PRO A 77 11.80 -15.33 8.78
N GLN A 78 13.07 -15.71 8.86
CA GLN A 78 14.15 -14.83 9.38
C GLN A 78 14.16 -13.43 8.75
N ARG A 79 13.80 -13.31 7.46
CA ARG A 79 13.74 -12.03 6.76
C ARG A 79 12.63 -11.13 7.28
N CYS A 80 11.47 -11.71 7.56
CA CYS A 80 10.34 -10.93 8.08
C CYS A 80 10.55 -10.57 9.55
N LEU A 81 11.20 -11.45 10.32
CA LEU A 81 11.65 -11.14 11.68
C LEU A 81 12.65 -9.96 11.66
N LEU A 82 13.59 -9.98 10.72
CA LEU A 82 14.55 -8.88 10.57
C LEU A 82 13.86 -7.58 10.10
N ALA A 83 12.86 -7.66 9.20
CA ALA A 83 12.07 -6.49 8.79
C ALA A 83 11.30 -5.90 9.99
N LEU A 84 10.73 -6.74 10.84
CA LEU A 84 10.10 -6.32 12.08
C LEU A 84 11.12 -5.66 13.03
N ALA A 85 12.29 -6.27 13.20
CA ALA A 85 13.35 -5.72 14.04
C ALA A 85 13.84 -4.36 13.55
N LEU A 86 13.95 -4.15 12.23
CA LEU A 86 14.29 -2.84 11.65
C LEU A 86 13.21 -1.78 11.86
N SER A 87 11.96 -2.20 12.10
CA SER A 87 10.85 -1.28 12.39
C SER A 87 10.84 -0.82 13.85
N LEU A 88 11.35 -1.61 14.78
CA LEU A 88 11.29 -1.35 16.22
C LEU A 88 11.88 -0.01 16.67
N PRO A 89 13.05 0.46 16.17
CA PRO A 89 13.61 1.73 16.62
C PRO A 89 12.69 2.92 16.34
N PHE A 90 12.09 2.96 15.14
CA PHE A 90 11.15 4.01 14.80
C PHE A 90 9.82 3.91 15.57
N MET A 91 9.31 2.69 15.73
CA MET A 91 8.10 2.42 16.54
C MET A 91 8.29 2.87 17.99
N ALA A 92 9.46 2.61 18.58
CA ALA A 92 9.79 3.01 19.95
C ALA A 92 9.85 4.53 20.14
N ILE A 93 10.06 5.30 19.10
CA ILE A 93 10.02 6.76 19.13
C ILE A 93 8.62 7.29 18.88
N ILE A 94 8.00 6.86 17.75
CA ILE A 94 6.76 7.48 17.28
C ILE A 94 5.56 7.15 18.18
N ILE A 95 5.46 5.92 18.69
CA ILE A 95 4.29 5.48 19.45
C ILE A 95 4.22 6.19 20.82
N PRO A 96 5.28 6.20 21.65
CA PRO A 96 5.26 6.93 22.92
C PRO A 96 5.02 8.42 22.73
N LEU A 97 5.64 9.06 21.74
CA LEU A 97 5.44 10.48 21.46
C LEU A 97 4.01 10.79 21.04
N ALA A 98 3.43 10.02 20.14
CA ALA A 98 2.03 10.20 19.75
C ALA A 98 1.09 10.00 20.94
N THR A 99 1.36 9.03 21.79
CA THR A 99 0.57 8.75 22.99
C THR A 99 0.72 9.86 24.02
N ALA A 100 1.95 10.32 24.33
CA ALA A 100 2.19 11.42 25.26
C ALA A 100 1.52 12.72 24.79
N ASN A 101 1.59 13.03 23.51
CA ASN A 101 0.90 14.21 22.95
C ASN A 101 -0.63 14.08 23.04
N ALA A 102 -1.18 12.86 22.95
CA ALA A 102 -2.60 12.62 23.15
C ALA A 102 -3.08 13.00 24.55
N PHE A 103 -2.28 12.68 25.56
CA PHE A 103 -2.61 12.97 26.95
C PHE A 103 -2.35 14.44 27.34
N ASN A 104 -1.37 15.08 26.73
CA ASN A 104 -0.89 16.42 27.12
C ASN A 104 -1.52 17.55 26.33
N SER A 105 -2.11 17.30 25.17
CA SER A 105 -2.71 18.34 24.32
C SER A 105 -4.20 18.09 24.13
N SER A 106 -5.02 19.02 24.62
CA SER A 106 -6.48 19.07 24.43
C SER A 106 -6.93 19.18 22.95
N GLY A 107 -6.02 19.13 21.97
CA GLY A 107 -6.30 19.40 20.57
C GLY A 107 -5.83 18.33 19.57
N MET A 108 -5.19 17.25 20.00
CA MET A 108 -4.77 16.21 19.05
C MET A 108 -5.96 15.31 18.71
N ALA A 109 -6.34 15.26 17.45
CA ALA A 109 -7.46 14.44 16.99
C ALA A 109 -7.15 12.96 17.28
N LEU A 110 -8.05 12.27 17.99
CA LEU A 110 -7.99 10.83 18.25
C LEU A 110 -7.69 10.02 16.99
N GLY A 111 -8.17 10.48 15.82
CA GLY A 111 -7.90 9.88 14.53
C GLY A 111 -6.42 9.86 14.13
N PHE A 112 -5.64 10.86 14.55
CA PHE A 112 -4.19 10.87 14.30
C PHE A 112 -3.50 9.77 15.11
N ILE A 113 -3.79 9.69 16.41
CA ILE A 113 -3.20 8.69 17.30
C ILE A 113 -3.56 7.28 16.82
N PHE A 114 -4.84 7.07 16.51
CA PHE A 114 -5.30 5.81 15.95
C PHE A 114 -4.54 5.45 14.67
N SER A 115 -4.33 6.40 13.76
CA SER A 115 -3.57 6.19 12.53
C SER A 115 -2.11 5.83 12.81
N VAL A 116 -1.46 6.48 13.78
CA VAL A 116 -0.09 6.17 14.19
C VAL A 116 0.00 4.75 14.77
N LEU A 117 -0.88 4.41 15.72
CA LEU A 117 -0.89 3.09 16.33
C LEU A 117 -1.16 1.98 15.31
N MET A 118 -2.09 2.19 14.39
CA MET A 118 -2.37 1.22 13.33
C MET A 118 -1.19 1.09 12.37
N ASN A 119 -0.71 2.19 11.81
CA ASN A 119 0.29 2.18 10.76
C ASN A 119 1.67 1.75 11.26
N PHE A 120 2.08 2.18 12.44
CA PHE A 120 3.44 1.95 12.94
C PHE A 120 3.52 0.93 14.07
N GLY A 121 2.41 0.59 14.72
CA GLY A 121 2.36 -0.42 15.76
C GLY A 121 1.81 -1.75 15.27
N ILE A 122 0.55 -1.76 14.83
CA ILE A 122 -0.19 -3.00 14.52
C ILE A 122 0.23 -3.60 13.17
N PHE A 123 0.31 -2.81 12.12
CA PHE A 123 0.57 -3.34 10.77
C PHE A 123 1.91 -4.06 10.61
N PRO A 124 3.05 -3.58 11.12
CA PRO A 124 4.29 -4.33 11.06
C PRO A 124 4.16 -5.73 11.67
N VAL A 125 3.51 -5.84 12.83
CA VAL A 125 3.28 -7.12 13.51
C VAL A 125 2.36 -8.03 12.72
N VAL A 126 1.26 -7.50 12.21
CA VAL A 126 0.29 -8.28 11.42
C VAL A 126 0.91 -8.76 10.10
N PHE A 127 1.54 -7.87 9.34
CA PHE A 127 2.07 -8.23 8.03
C PHE A 127 3.33 -9.09 8.14
N TYR A 128 4.31 -8.70 8.96
CA TYR A 128 5.57 -9.43 9.05
C TYR A 128 5.51 -10.63 10.01
N GLY A 129 4.70 -10.56 11.05
CA GLY A 129 4.51 -11.64 12.01
C GLY A 129 3.50 -12.68 11.53
N LEU A 130 2.23 -12.28 11.36
CA LEU A 130 1.15 -13.21 11.07
C LEU A 130 1.07 -13.60 9.60
N PHE A 131 1.00 -12.62 8.69
CA PHE A 131 0.74 -12.92 7.28
C PHE A 131 1.91 -13.65 6.63
N SER A 132 3.16 -13.31 6.97
CA SER A 132 4.34 -14.04 6.53
C SER A 132 4.21 -15.56 6.77
N SER A 133 3.79 -15.97 7.95
CA SER A 133 3.63 -17.38 8.30
C SER A 133 2.50 -18.09 7.53
N LYS A 134 1.57 -17.33 6.94
CA LYS A 134 0.40 -17.84 6.22
C LYS A 134 0.56 -17.87 4.70
N LEU A 135 1.52 -17.12 4.14
CA LEU A 135 1.71 -17.03 2.68
C LEU A 135 1.91 -18.38 2.01
N LYS A 136 2.63 -19.30 2.64
CA LYS A 136 2.82 -20.69 2.14
C LYS A 136 1.53 -21.49 1.98
N ARG A 137 0.48 -21.09 2.68
CA ARG A 137 -0.83 -21.77 2.67
C ARG A 137 -1.83 -21.09 1.75
N LEU A 138 -1.50 -19.92 1.23
CA LEU A 138 -2.36 -19.17 0.32
C LEU A 138 -2.33 -19.85 -1.06
N PRO A 139 -3.49 -20.29 -1.60
CA PRO A 139 -3.53 -20.88 -2.94
C PRO A 139 -3.13 -19.84 -3.99
N PRO A 140 -2.15 -20.13 -4.88
CA PRO A 140 -1.67 -19.18 -5.88
C PRO A 140 -2.78 -18.62 -6.78
N GLY A 141 -3.71 -19.46 -7.22
CA GLY A 141 -4.85 -19.04 -8.05
C GLY A 141 -5.76 -18.05 -7.33
N VAL A 142 -6.06 -18.28 -6.04
CA VAL A 142 -6.87 -17.36 -5.23
C VAL A 142 -6.16 -16.01 -5.08
N PHE A 143 -4.85 -16.03 -4.82
CA PHE A 143 -4.06 -14.80 -4.74
C PHE A 143 -4.15 -13.98 -6.03
N VAL A 144 -3.82 -14.61 -7.17
CA VAL A 144 -3.78 -13.93 -8.47
C VAL A 144 -5.16 -13.41 -8.85
N THR A 145 -6.18 -14.25 -8.79
CA THR A 145 -7.55 -13.87 -9.17
C THR A 145 -8.05 -12.70 -8.31
N THR A 146 -7.90 -12.80 -6.99
CA THR A 146 -8.35 -11.74 -6.07
C THR A 146 -7.64 -10.43 -6.32
N LEU A 147 -6.30 -10.46 -6.43
CA LEU A 147 -5.52 -9.25 -6.69
C LEU A 147 -5.90 -8.59 -8.01
N VAL A 148 -5.97 -9.38 -9.08
CA VAL A 148 -6.33 -8.89 -10.42
C VAL A 148 -7.72 -8.27 -10.42
N TRP A 149 -8.71 -8.94 -9.84
CA TRP A 149 -10.07 -8.41 -9.78
C TRP A 149 -10.20 -7.15 -8.92
N CYS A 150 -9.54 -7.09 -7.77
CA CYS A 150 -9.54 -5.87 -6.95
C CYS A 150 -8.94 -4.68 -7.70
N ILE A 151 -7.81 -4.86 -8.40
CA ILE A 151 -7.17 -3.76 -9.14
C ILE A 151 -8.01 -3.34 -10.36
N ARG A 152 -8.57 -4.28 -11.11
CA ARG A 152 -9.50 -3.98 -12.21
C ARG A 152 -10.70 -3.18 -11.70
N PHE A 153 -11.30 -3.63 -10.59
CA PHE A 153 -12.47 -2.99 -10.00
C PHE A 153 -12.18 -1.53 -9.62
N ILE A 154 -11.11 -1.27 -8.86
CA ILE A 154 -10.80 0.10 -8.43
C ILE A 154 -10.48 1.04 -9.60
N ALA A 155 -9.86 0.53 -10.67
CA ALA A 155 -9.58 1.32 -11.86
C ALA A 155 -10.86 1.64 -12.65
N ILE A 156 -11.68 0.63 -12.95
CA ILE A 156 -12.93 0.81 -13.71
C ILE A 156 -13.93 1.67 -12.92
N TYR A 157 -14.10 1.38 -11.63
CA TYR A 157 -14.97 2.18 -10.76
C TYR A 157 -14.49 3.64 -10.65
N GLY A 158 -13.17 3.83 -10.58
CA GLY A 158 -12.57 5.17 -10.60
C GLY A 158 -12.87 5.94 -11.90
N ILE A 159 -12.70 5.31 -13.05
CA ILE A 159 -13.04 5.89 -14.37
C ILE A 159 -14.55 6.16 -14.45
N PHE A 160 -15.38 5.22 -14.01
CA PHE A 160 -16.84 5.41 -13.94
C PHE A 160 -17.20 6.63 -13.11
N LEU A 161 -16.67 6.77 -11.90
CA LEU A 161 -16.92 7.93 -11.04
C LEU A 161 -16.47 9.25 -11.68
N PHE A 162 -15.32 9.24 -12.36
CA PHE A 162 -14.81 10.41 -13.06
C PHE A 162 -15.77 10.86 -14.17
N VAL A 163 -16.21 9.94 -15.01
CA VAL A 163 -17.18 10.21 -16.10
C VAL A 163 -18.54 10.61 -15.52
N TYR A 164 -19.04 9.88 -14.52
CA TYR A 164 -20.30 10.18 -13.85
C TYR A 164 -20.31 11.58 -13.25
N LYS A 165 -19.24 11.96 -12.51
CA LYS A 165 -19.10 13.31 -11.95
C LYS A 165 -19.10 14.39 -13.03
N THR A 166 -18.39 14.15 -14.11
CA THR A 166 -18.31 15.10 -15.23
C THR A 166 -19.66 15.27 -15.91
N ALA A 167 -20.44 14.22 -16.06
CA ALA A 167 -21.73 14.23 -16.75
C ALA A 167 -22.88 14.75 -15.86
N THR A 168 -22.89 14.41 -14.56
CA THR A 168 -24.04 14.70 -13.67
C THR A 168 -23.79 15.79 -12.64
N GLY A 169 -22.53 16.19 -12.46
CA GLY A 169 -22.13 17.12 -11.39
C GLY A 169 -22.07 16.49 -9.99
N GLY A 170 -22.56 15.25 -9.80
CA GLY A 170 -22.58 14.52 -8.53
C GLY A 170 -21.56 13.38 -8.46
N PHE A 171 -21.40 12.75 -7.28
CA PHE A 171 -20.63 11.52 -7.11
C PHE A 171 -21.58 10.36 -6.82
N PHE A 172 -21.44 9.26 -7.54
CA PHE A 172 -22.11 8.01 -7.18
C PHE A 172 -21.47 7.41 -5.92
N GLN A 173 -22.25 7.27 -4.86
CA GLN A 173 -21.78 6.83 -3.55
C GLN A 173 -22.65 5.71 -3.03
N ILE A 174 -22.04 4.70 -2.46
CA ILE A 174 -22.71 3.65 -1.70
C ILE A 174 -22.23 3.81 -0.24
N PRO A 175 -23.10 4.41 0.65
CA PRO A 175 -22.76 4.58 2.06
C PRO A 175 -22.32 3.26 2.68
N TYR A 176 -21.43 3.30 3.64
CA TYR A 176 -20.80 2.15 4.32
C TYR A 176 -19.89 1.28 3.43
N LEU A 177 -19.98 1.36 2.10
CA LEU A 177 -19.18 0.50 1.21
C LEU A 177 -18.11 1.28 0.46
N THR A 178 -18.49 2.24 -0.40
CA THR A 178 -17.54 3.03 -1.19
C THR A 178 -17.11 4.31 -0.48
N VAL A 179 -17.88 4.73 0.50
CA VAL A 179 -17.63 5.92 1.31
C VAL A 179 -18.01 5.62 2.76
N ASN A 180 -17.33 6.27 3.69
CA ASN A 180 -17.71 6.22 5.10
C ASN A 180 -19.11 6.82 5.27
N ALA A 181 -19.95 6.23 6.12
CA ALA A 181 -21.33 6.68 6.32
C ALA A 181 -21.44 8.17 6.67
N ALA A 182 -20.55 8.67 7.53
CA ALA A 182 -20.54 10.07 7.95
C ALA A 182 -20.06 11.05 6.86
N ASP A 183 -19.35 10.55 5.85
CA ASP A 183 -18.84 11.33 4.72
C ASP A 183 -19.74 11.23 3.48
N ALA A 184 -20.80 10.41 3.54
CA ALA A 184 -21.75 10.26 2.44
C ALA A 184 -22.49 11.58 2.20
N GLY A 185 -22.63 11.97 0.93
CA GLY A 185 -23.17 13.27 0.52
C GLY A 185 -22.14 14.40 0.49
N ASN A 186 -21.07 14.35 1.29
CA ASN A 186 -20.11 15.46 1.48
C ASN A 186 -18.79 15.26 0.72
N LEU A 187 -18.73 14.36 -0.27
CA LEU A 187 -17.49 14.17 -1.03
C LEU A 187 -17.08 15.41 -1.84
N ALA A 188 -18.05 16.20 -2.29
CA ALA A 188 -17.78 17.42 -3.05
C ALA A 188 -17.05 18.50 -2.22
N ASP A 189 -17.20 18.48 -0.90
CA ASP A 189 -16.58 19.44 0.02
C ASP A 189 -15.09 19.16 0.26
N LYS A 190 -14.62 17.98 -0.16
CA LYS A 190 -13.21 17.62 -0.05
C LYS A 190 -12.39 18.28 -1.17
N PRO A 191 -11.08 18.51 -0.98
CA PRO A 191 -10.22 19.17 -1.97
C PRO A 191 -9.91 18.25 -3.17
N ILE A 192 -10.96 17.72 -3.79
CA ILE A 192 -10.90 16.84 -4.96
C ILE A 192 -11.20 17.57 -6.27
N MET A 193 -11.75 18.79 -6.19
CA MET A 193 -12.03 19.61 -7.37
C MET A 193 -10.75 20.26 -7.89
N ARG A 194 -10.69 20.44 -9.18
CA ARG A 194 -9.64 21.20 -9.89
C ARG A 194 -10.24 22.42 -10.58
N ALA A 195 -9.39 23.30 -11.10
CA ALA A 195 -9.83 24.39 -11.95
C ALA A 195 -10.69 23.88 -13.11
N GLY A 196 -11.62 24.67 -13.58
CA GLY A 196 -12.55 24.28 -14.64
C GLY A 196 -13.67 23.32 -14.22
N GLY A 197 -13.90 23.13 -12.91
CA GLY A 197 -15.00 22.28 -12.41
C GLY A 197 -14.72 20.78 -12.52
N ILE A 198 -13.52 20.37 -12.96
CA ILE A 198 -13.16 18.97 -13.13
C ILE A 198 -12.71 18.38 -11.81
N ALA A 199 -13.25 17.22 -11.45
CA ALA A 199 -12.83 16.46 -10.27
C ALA A 199 -11.63 15.57 -10.58
N LYS A 200 -10.79 15.31 -9.58
CA LYS A 200 -9.81 14.21 -9.63
C LYS A 200 -10.55 12.88 -9.71
N LEU A 201 -9.96 11.89 -10.39
CA LEU A 201 -10.36 10.50 -10.20
C LEU A 201 -10.04 10.10 -8.76
N ILE A 202 -11.03 9.63 -8.02
CA ILE A 202 -10.91 9.29 -6.59
C ILE A 202 -11.11 7.80 -6.30
N SER A 203 -11.81 7.07 -7.20
CA SER A 203 -12.21 5.68 -6.99
C SER A 203 -12.85 5.48 -5.60
N THR A 204 -12.75 4.29 -5.02
CA THR A 204 -13.19 3.95 -3.65
C THR A 204 -12.29 4.51 -2.55
N TYR A 205 -11.23 5.23 -2.91
CA TYR A 205 -10.28 5.87 -1.97
C TYR A 205 -10.73 7.27 -1.54
N ASN A 206 -11.74 7.83 -2.21
CA ASN A 206 -12.29 9.15 -1.95
C ASN A 206 -11.25 10.29 -2.00
N ASN A 207 -10.09 10.04 -2.58
CA ASN A 207 -9.02 11.01 -2.79
C ASN A 207 -8.06 10.51 -3.89
N GLY A 208 -7.86 11.32 -4.93
CA GLY A 208 -6.99 10.97 -6.05
C GLY A 208 -5.50 10.85 -5.66
N ASN A 209 -5.03 11.60 -4.66
CA ASN A 209 -3.64 11.48 -4.20
C ASN A 209 -3.42 10.12 -3.50
N ILE A 210 -4.37 9.71 -2.64
CA ILE A 210 -4.30 8.40 -1.95
C ILE A 210 -4.31 7.26 -2.97
N TYR A 211 -5.27 7.30 -3.90
CA TYR A 211 -5.36 6.32 -4.98
C TYR A 211 -4.07 6.28 -5.80
N GLY A 212 -3.57 7.48 -6.20
CA GLY A 212 -2.35 7.63 -6.98
C GLY A 212 -1.07 7.21 -6.24
N ALA A 213 -1.06 7.17 -4.91
CA ALA A 213 0.05 6.65 -4.11
C ALA A 213 -0.05 5.12 -3.92
N CYS A 214 -1.26 4.57 -3.75
CA CYS A 214 -1.48 3.14 -3.56
C CYS A 214 -1.21 2.33 -4.84
N LEU A 215 -1.66 2.84 -6.00
CA LEU A 215 -1.59 2.08 -7.25
C LEU A 215 -0.15 1.75 -7.67
N PRO A 216 0.83 2.67 -7.69
CA PRO A 216 2.21 2.35 -8.05
C PRO A 216 2.87 1.29 -7.17
N LEU A 217 2.46 1.17 -5.90
CA LEU A 217 2.96 0.13 -5.00
C LEU A 217 2.69 -1.28 -5.53
N ILE A 218 1.49 -1.54 -6.01
CA ILE A 218 1.04 -2.89 -6.38
C ILE A 218 1.02 -3.12 -7.90
N LEU A 219 1.06 -2.05 -8.70
CA LEU A 219 0.95 -2.13 -10.17
C LEU A 219 1.98 -3.06 -10.81
N PRO A 220 3.28 -3.07 -10.44
CA PRO A 220 4.22 -4.01 -11.02
C PRO A 220 3.86 -5.48 -10.75
N VAL A 221 3.30 -5.78 -9.57
CA VAL A 221 2.83 -7.13 -9.23
C VAL A 221 1.59 -7.49 -10.05
N TYR A 222 0.64 -6.57 -10.18
CA TYR A 222 -0.53 -6.74 -11.04
C TYR A 222 -0.15 -7.02 -12.49
N LEU A 223 0.80 -6.26 -13.05
CA LEU A 223 1.26 -6.42 -14.43
C LEU A 223 1.95 -7.77 -14.72
N LEU A 224 2.37 -8.52 -13.70
CA LEU A 224 2.85 -9.90 -13.88
C LEU A 224 1.72 -10.88 -14.23
N PHE A 225 0.50 -10.60 -13.81
CA PHE A 225 -0.62 -11.52 -13.91
C PHE A 225 -1.67 -11.06 -14.93
N GLU A 226 -1.82 -9.76 -15.13
CA GLU A 226 -2.77 -9.22 -16.08
C GLU A 226 -2.28 -9.39 -17.50
N ARG A 227 -3.13 -9.99 -18.35
CA ARG A 227 -2.84 -10.26 -19.77
C ARG A 227 -3.69 -9.42 -20.71
N ASN A 228 -4.84 -8.94 -20.24
CA ASN A 228 -5.77 -8.19 -21.07
C ASN A 228 -5.30 -6.73 -21.21
N PRO A 229 -4.97 -6.27 -22.45
CA PRO A 229 -4.45 -4.91 -22.66
C PRO A 229 -5.47 -3.83 -22.31
N VAL A 230 -6.78 -4.11 -22.41
CA VAL A 230 -7.83 -3.17 -22.05
C VAL A 230 -7.78 -2.83 -20.55
N PHE A 231 -7.66 -3.84 -19.70
CA PHE A 231 -7.54 -3.60 -18.26
C PHE A 231 -6.21 -2.98 -17.86
N ILE A 232 -5.12 -3.34 -18.55
CA ILE A 232 -3.83 -2.66 -18.37
C ILE A 232 -3.96 -1.17 -18.73
N GLY A 233 -4.57 -0.86 -19.85
CA GLY A 233 -4.85 0.50 -20.29
C GLY A 233 -5.75 1.26 -19.33
N ALA A 234 -6.83 0.63 -18.83
CA ALA A 234 -7.74 1.22 -17.86
C ALA A 234 -7.02 1.58 -16.54
N VAL A 235 -6.14 0.70 -16.05
CA VAL A 235 -5.38 0.95 -14.83
C VAL A 235 -4.39 2.11 -15.02
N TRP A 236 -3.67 2.18 -16.13
CA TRP A 236 -2.82 3.34 -16.43
C TRP A 236 -3.63 4.62 -16.63
N ALA A 237 -4.74 4.57 -17.37
CA ALA A 237 -5.63 5.72 -17.53
C ALA A 237 -6.15 6.23 -16.18
N SER A 238 -6.57 5.33 -15.27
CA SER A 238 -7.05 5.71 -13.96
C SER A 238 -5.97 6.42 -13.13
N GLN A 239 -4.69 6.05 -13.27
CA GLN A 239 -3.56 6.72 -12.62
C GLN A 239 -3.41 8.17 -13.12
N PHE A 240 -3.52 8.40 -14.42
CA PHE A 240 -3.40 9.74 -15.00
C PHE A 240 -4.63 10.61 -14.71
N LEU A 241 -5.84 10.05 -14.73
CA LEU A 241 -7.07 10.77 -14.40
C LEU A 241 -7.17 11.22 -12.94
N THR A 242 -6.25 10.81 -12.06
CA THR A 242 -6.14 11.39 -10.70
C THR A 242 -5.86 12.89 -10.70
N ILE A 243 -5.35 13.44 -11.81
CA ILE A 243 -4.94 14.84 -11.96
C ILE A 243 -4.08 15.29 -10.78
N SER A 244 -3.14 14.44 -10.41
CA SER A 244 -2.19 14.66 -9.32
C SER A 244 -0.76 14.64 -9.87
N ARG A 245 -0.05 15.77 -9.73
CA ARG A 245 1.35 15.90 -10.15
C ARG A 245 2.22 14.78 -9.59
N THR A 246 2.08 14.52 -8.30
CA THR A 246 2.80 13.45 -7.61
C THR A 246 2.47 12.08 -8.19
N ALA A 247 1.17 11.78 -8.41
CA ALA A 247 0.76 10.51 -8.99
C ALA A 247 1.30 10.34 -10.43
N TRP A 248 1.35 11.42 -11.21
CA TRP A 248 1.92 11.41 -12.56
C TRP A 248 3.43 11.17 -12.52
N ALA A 249 4.17 11.91 -11.66
CA ALA A 249 5.60 11.72 -11.49
C ALA A 249 5.94 10.29 -11.06
N GLY A 250 5.18 9.74 -10.09
CA GLY A 250 5.32 8.36 -9.64
C GLY A 250 5.00 7.33 -10.73
N GLY A 251 3.96 7.58 -11.53
CA GLY A 251 3.62 6.74 -12.67
C GLY A 251 4.71 6.73 -13.75
N LEU A 252 5.24 7.91 -14.11
CA LEU A 252 6.36 8.02 -15.06
C LEU A 252 7.65 7.39 -14.51
N PHE A 253 7.96 7.60 -13.24
CA PHE A 253 9.09 6.94 -12.59
C PHE A 253 8.93 5.42 -12.57
N LEU A 254 7.72 4.93 -12.34
CA LEU A 254 7.42 3.50 -12.42
C LEU A 254 7.61 2.96 -13.83
N VAL A 255 7.17 3.68 -14.88
CA VAL A 255 7.44 3.32 -16.28
C VAL A 255 8.94 3.23 -16.51
N PHE A 256 9.71 4.20 -16.02
CA PHE A 256 11.18 4.18 -16.13
C PHE A 256 11.77 2.92 -15.46
N ILE A 257 11.37 2.60 -14.23
CA ILE A 257 11.83 1.38 -13.53
C ILE A 257 11.44 0.11 -14.30
N LEU A 258 10.20 0.02 -14.76
CA LEU A 258 9.67 -1.18 -15.42
C LEU A 258 10.36 -1.47 -16.73
N TYR A 259 10.64 -0.46 -17.52
CA TYR A 259 11.07 -0.63 -18.92
C TYR A 259 12.56 -0.41 -19.12
N PHE A 260 13.21 0.43 -18.31
CA PHE A 260 14.62 0.81 -18.50
C PHE A 260 15.56 0.24 -17.42
N ILE A 261 15.07 -0.05 -16.20
CA ILE A 261 15.90 -0.61 -15.11
C ILE A 261 15.63 -2.11 -14.95
N GLY A 262 16.67 -2.89 -14.71
CA GLY A 262 16.58 -4.22 -14.10
C GLY A 262 16.42 -5.44 -15.00
N ASN A 263 16.53 -5.34 -16.33
CA ASN A 263 16.73 -6.46 -17.27
C ASN A 263 17.62 -6.03 -18.44
N LYS A 264 18.22 -7.01 -19.14
CA LYS A 264 18.93 -6.73 -20.39
C LYS A 264 17.99 -5.93 -21.31
N PRO A 265 18.39 -4.76 -21.80
CA PRO A 265 17.56 -3.92 -22.65
C PRO A 265 17.21 -4.71 -23.92
N ASN A 266 15.93 -4.90 -24.17
CA ASN A 266 15.40 -5.49 -25.39
C ASN A 266 14.68 -4.36 -26.14
N ALA A 267 14.92 -4.22 -27.44
CA ALA A 267 14.33 -3.17 -28.28
C ALA A 267 12.80 -3.10 -28.15
N LYS A 268 12.11 -4.25 -28.13
CA LYS A 268 10.64 -4.29 -27.92
C LYS A 268 10.22 -3.70 -26.57
N ARG A 269 11.01 -3.92 -25.52
CA ARG A 269 10.73 -3.41 -24.19
C ARG A 269 10.96 -1.90 -24.11
N ILE A 270 12.07 -1.43 -24.66
CA ILE A 270 12.37 0.01 -24.75
C ILE A 270 11.27 0.72 -25.57
N PHE A 271 10.91 0.16 -26.72
CA PHE A 271 9.83 0.71 -27.55
C PHE A 271 8.50 0.82 -26.78
N ARG A 272 8.10 -0.24 -26.03
CA ARG A 272 6.90 -0.18 -25.18
C ARG A 272 7.02 0.88 -24.10
N GLY A 273 8.17 1.02 -23.47
CA GLY A 273 8.43 2.04 -22.47
C GLY A 273 8.28 3.45 -23.06
N LEU A 274 8.89 3.69 -24.21
CA LEU A 274 8.76 4.96 -24.92
C LEU A 274 7.30 5.24 -25.33
N LEU A 275 6.60 4.25 -25.86
CA LEU A 275 5.19 4.38 -26.26
C LEU A 275 4.32 4.76 -25.05
N VAL A 276 4.45 4.08 -23.93
CA VAL A 276 3.70 4.38 -22.69
C VAL A 276 4.06 5.78 -22.16
N THR A 277 5.32 6.16 -22.23
CA THR A 277 5.76 7.51 -21.82
C THR A 277 5.14 8.58 -22.72
N VAL A 278 5.21 8.42 -24.03
CA VAL A 278 4.64 9.38 -25.00
C VAL A 278 3.12 9.51 -24.82
N ILE A 279 2.40 8.38 -24.75
CA ILE A 279 0.95 8.39 -24.50
C ILE A 279 0.64 9.06 -23.16
N GLY A 280 1.42 8.75 -22.11
CA GLY A 280 1.26 9.37 -20.79
C GLY A 280 1.46 10.89 -20.84
N LEU A 281 2.48 11.37 -21.55
CA LEU A 281 2.73 12.81 -21.72
C LEU A 281 1.61 13.51 -22.52
N ILE A 282 1.13 12.88 -23.60
CA ILE A 282 -0.01 13.41 -24.36
C ILE A 282 -1.24 13.52 -23.47
N LEU A 283 -1.54 12.49 -22.68
CA LEU A 283 -2.66 12.52 -21.72
C LEU A 283 -2.48 13.61 -20.66
N VAL A 284 -1.28 13.81 -20.15
CA VAL A 284 -0.98 14.88 -19.20
C VAL A 284 -1.23 16.25 -19.82
N VAL A 285 -0.70 16.50 -21.02
CA VAL A 285 -0.91 17.79 -21.72
C VAL A 285 -2.40 18.01 -22.00
N TRP A 286 -3.10 17.01 -22.49
CA TRP A 286 -4.55 17.09 -22.71
C TRP A 286 -5.32 17.40 -21.43
N LEU A 287 -5.01 16.71 -20.32
CA LEU A 287 -5.63 16.95 -19.03
C LEU A 287 -5.31 18.36 -18.49
N LEU A 288 -4.09 18.88 -18.70
CA LEU A 288 -3.73 20.24 -18.33
C LEU A 288 -4.59 21.27 -19.07
N GLN A 289 -4.73 21.11 -20.39
CA GLN A 289 -5.60 21.98 -21.21
C GLN A 289 -7.05 21.93 -20.69
N LEU A 290 -7.55 20.72 -20.39
CA LEU A 290 -8.91 20.52 -19.90
C LEU A 290 -9.18 21.25 -18.56
N ILE A 291 -8.20 21.34 -17.67
CA ILE A 291 -8.30 22.07 -16.39
C ILE A 291 -7.87 23.55 -16.49
N GLY A 292 -7.60 24.05 -17.70
CA GLY A 292 -7.17 25.45 -17.91
C GLY A 292 -5.80 25.76 -17.28
N ARG A 293 -4.90 24.77 -17.25
CA ARG A 293 -3.52 24.92 -16.76
C ARG A 293 -2.53 24.68 -17.88
N ASP A 294 -1.43 25.41 -17.84
CA ASP A 294 -0.29 25.21 -18.72
C ASP A 294 0.75 24.22 -18.12
N ILE A 295 1.78 23.91 -18.88
CA ILE A 295 2.82 22.98 -18.48
C ILE A 295 3.64 23.51 -17.28
N THR A 296 3.69 24.82 -17.06
CA THR A 296 4.43 25.43 -15.95
C THR A 296 3.86 25.04 -14.60
N TRP A 297 2.55 24.69 -14.56
CA TRP A 297 1.91 24.16 -13.36
C TRP A 297 2.55 22.84 -12.86
N LEU A 298 3.14 22.02 -13.75
CA LEU A 298 3.85 20.80 -13.34
C LEU A 298 5.12 21.11 -12.56
N PHE A 299 5.78 22.23 -12.89
CA PHE A 299 7.07 22.63 -12.36
C PHE A 299 6.96 23.72 -11.27
N ASP A 300 5.76 23.88 -10.69
CA ASP A 300 5.55 24.85 -9.60
C ASP A 300 6.50 24.54 -8.43
N PRO A 301 7.50 25.41 -8.15
CA PRO A 301 8.52 25.17 -7.11
C PRO A 301 7.93 25.19 -5.70
N SER A 302 6.77 25.83 -5.51
CA SER A 302 6.06 25.82 -4.23
C SER A 302 5.48 24.46 -3.88
N MET A 303 5.45 23.52 -4.86
CA MET A 303 4.79 22.21 -4.73
C MET A 303 3.33 22.33 -4.26
N GLY A 304 2.64 23.41 -4.68
CA GLY A 304 1.26 23.71 -4.26
C GLY A 304 1.19 24.28 -2.85
N GLY A 305 2.20 25.04 -2.45
CA GLY A 305 2.30 25.68 -1.12
C GLY A 305 2.88 24.78 -0.03
N ARG A 306 3.36 23.56 -0.40
CA ARG A 306 3.95 22.63 0.58
C ARG A 306 5.33 23.08 1.04
N MET A 307 6.13 23.66 0.11
CA MET A 307 7.51 24.09 0.42
C MET A 307 7.55 25.22 1.46
N SER A 308 6.58 26.12 1.50
CA SER A 308 6.55 27.22 2.48
C SER A 308 6.53 26.73 3.94
N ARG A 309 6.07 25.50 4.20
CA ARG A 309 6.11 24.89 5.54
C ARG A 309 7.51 24.48 5.98
N TYR A 310 8.43 24.38 5.03
CA TYR A 310 9.80 23.91 5.24
C TYR A 310 10.83 25.00 4.98
N ASP A 311 10.36 26.24 4.75
CA ASP A 311 11.25 27.39 4.66
C ASP A 311 11.98 27.57 5.99
N GLY A 312 13.32 27.61 5.92
CA GLY A 312 14.16 27.69 7.12
C GLY A 312 14.25 26.37 7.92
N ILE A 313 13.96 25.22 7.32
CA ILE A 313 13.99 23.90 7.99
C ILE A 313 15.32 23.66 8.72
N LEU A 314 16.44 24.09 8.16
CA LEU A 314 17.77 23.95 8.78
C LEU A 314 17.88 24.70 10.13
N ALA A 315 17.18 25.83 10.26
CA ALA A 315 17.13 26.61 11.52
C ALA A 315 16.18 26.00 12.56
N GLN A 316 15.27 25.13 12.12
CA GLN A 316 14.27 24.47 12.96
C GLN A 316 14.65 23.00 13.27
N LEU A 317 15.84 22.58 12.86
CA LEU A 317 16.24 21.19 12.90
C LEU A 317 16.79 20.84 14.27
N ASP A 318 16.03 20.03 15.01
CA ASP A 318 16.42 19.52 16.32
C ASP A 318 17.11 18.15 16.19
N LEU A 319 18.04 17.85 17.11
CA LEU A 319 18.65 16.54 17.20
C LEU A 319 17.63 15.50 17.66
N LEU A 320 16.84 15.83 18.66
CA LEU A 320 15.82 14.97 19.28
C LEU A 320 14.41 15.45 18.88
N PRO A 321 13.41 14.59 19.01
CA PRO A 321 12.02 14.99 18.77
C PRO A 321 11.62 16.21 19.61
N SER A 322 10.99 17.18 18.99
CA SER A 322 10.59 18.45 19.64
C SER A 322 9.46 18.32 20.69
N GLY A 323 8.97 17.11 20.93
CA GLY A 323 7.85 16.87 21.84
C GLY A 323 6.47 17.28 21.30
N LYS A 324 6.41 18.15 20.30
CA LYS A 324 5.17 18.58 19.64
C LYS A 324 4.99 17.81 18.33
N VAL A 325 4.39 16.63 18.39
CA VAL A 325 4.08 15.87 17.20
C VAL A 325 2.79 16.38 16.59
N SER A 326 2.92 17.20 15.57
CA SER A 326 1.80 17.51 14.68
C SER A 326 1.66 16.45 13.59
N ALA A 327 0.53 16.43 12.89
CA ALA A 327 0.37 15.58 11.72
C ALA A 327 1.55 15.83 10.74
N PHE A 328 2.20 14.74 10.29
CA PHE A 328 3.21 14.85 9.24
C PHE A 328 2.61 15.60 8.05
N GLY A 329 3.39 16.48 7.46
CA GLY A 329 3.02 17.03 6.17
C GLY A 329 2.93 15.94 5.11
N GLU A 330 2.46 16.29 3.94
CA GLU A 330 2.38 15.37 2.80
C GLU A 330 3.78 14.90 2.35
N MET A 331 4.84 15.69 2.61
CA MET A 331 6.25 15.37 2.32
C MET A 331 6.83 14.51 3.46
N VAL A 332 6.90 13.20 3.25
CA VAL A 332 7.24 12.25 4.32
C VAL A 332 8.60 12.52 4.95
N TYR A 333 9.65 12.61 4.12
CA TYR A 333 11.02 12.75 4.64
C TYR A 333 11.22 14.05 5.42
N MET A 334 10.75 15.16 4.88
CA MET A 334 10.84 16.46 5.53
C MET A 334 9.96 16.51 6.78
N GLY A 335 8.75 15.96 6.71
CA GLY A 335 7.85 15.88 7.86
C GLY A 335 8.41 15.07 9.01
N ILE A 336 9.02 13.91 8.73
CA ILE A 336 9.69 13.11 9.76
C ILE A 336 10.89 13.86 10.35
N LEU A 337 11.72 14.46 9.49
CA LEU A 337 12.90 15.20 9.93
C LEU A 337 12.52 16.39 10.84
N LEU A 338 11.51 17.16 10.47
CA LEU A 338 11.06 18.31 11.24
C LEU A 338 10.42 17.94 12.59
N HIS A 339 9.58 16.89 12.60
CA HIS A 339 8.81 16.56 13.82
C HIS A 339 9.51 15.59 14.76
N TYR A 340 10.39 14.72 14.23
CA TYR A 340 11.09 13.70 15.02
C TYR A 340 12.60 13.94 15.11
N GLY A 341 13.08 15.04 14.54
CA GLY A 341 14.49 15.39 14.56
C GLY A 341 15.38 14.41 13.78
N ILE A 342 16.68 14.62 13.88
CA ILE A 342 17.68 13.81 13.18
C ILE A 342 17.63 12.36 13.67
N VAL A 343 17.53 12.13 14.97
CA VAL A 343 17.48 10.75 15.54
C VAL A 343 16.25 10.01 15.07
N GLY A 344 15.07 10.65 15.09
CA GLY A 344 13.83 10.06 14.57
C GLY A 344 13.92 9.75 13.09
N PHE A 345 14.52 10.62 12.30
CA PHE A 345 14.75 10.40 10.87
C PHE A 345 15.70 9.22 10.61
N LEU A 346 16.82 9.13 11.35
CA LEU A 346 17.73 7.99 11.22
C LEU A 346 17.07 6.66 11.60
N CYS A 347 16.20 6.64 12.59
CA CYS A 347 15.40 5.46 12.93
C CYS A 347 14.31 5.14 11.88
N PHE A 348 13.79 6.17 11.20
CA PHE A 348 12.83 6.00 10.12
C PHE A 348 13.44 5.37 8.86
N LEU A 349 14.70 5.66 8.53
CA LEU A 349 15.34 5.10 7.33
C LEU A 349 15.35 3.55 7.31
N PRO A 350 15.81 2.83 8.33
CA PRO A 350 15.73 1.37 8.35
C PRO A 350 14.28 0.85 8.33
N PHE A 351 13.36 1.54 9.01
CA PHE A 351 11.94 1.21 8.95
C PHE A 351 11.39 1.27 7.53
N PHE A 352 11.66 2.34 6.81
CA PHE A 352 11.07 2.60 5.51
C PHE A 352 11.78 1.86 4.37
N PHE A 353 13.10 1.86 4.37
CA PHE A 353 13.92 1.25 3.32
C PHE A 353 14.38 -0.18 3.62
N GLY A 354 14.36 -0.61 4.89
CA GLY A 354 14.93 -1.88 5.31
C GLY A 354 14.35 -3.08 4.57
N GLY A 355 13.03 -3.15 4.42
CA GLY A 355 12.35 -4.21 3.68
C GLY A 355 12.80 -4.28 2.21
N LEU A 356 12.96 -3.13 1.55
CA LEU A 356 13.47 -3.05 0.18
C LEU A 356 14.91 -3.61 0.10
N PHE A 357 15.84 -3.13 0.94
CA PHE A 357 17.24 -3.59 0.93
C PHE A 357 17.37 -5.09 1.24
N MET A 358 16.60 -5.58 2.21
CA MET A 358 16.59 -7.00 2.55
C MET A 358 16.08 -7.89 1.41
N SER A 359 15.19 -7.37 0.59
CA SER A 359 14.62 -8.11 -0.54
C SER A 359 15.64 -8.44 -1.64
N TYR A 360 16.77 -7.72 -1.70
CA TYR A 360 17.87 -8.01 -2.61
C TYR A 360 18.76 -9.17 -2.15
N ARG A 361 18.58 -9.66 -0.92
CA ARG A 361 19.39 -10.73 -0.36
C ARG A 361 18.74 -12.12 -0.54
N GLY A 362 19.57 -13.16 -0.54
CA GLY A 362 19.20 -14.57 -0.51
C GLY A 362 18.85 -15.20 -1.87
N LYS A 363 18.61 -16.51 -1.85
CA LYS A 363 18.44 -17.39 -3.01
C LYS A 363 17.35 -16.91 -3.99
N TYR A 364 16.25 -16.38 -3.50
CA TYR A 364 15.08 -15.98 -4.30
C TYR A 364 15.06 -14.49 -4.69
N LYS A 365 16.19 -13.78 -4.62
CA LYS A 365 16.27 -12.34 -4.94
C LYS A 365 15.73 -11.99 -6.34
N ASN A 366 15.87 -12.89 -7.32
CA ASN A 366 15.43 -12.70 -8.71
C ASN A 366 14.02 -13.26 -9.01
N HIS A 367 13.29 -13.71 -7.98
CA HIS A 367 11.95 -14.22 -8.16
C HIS A 367 11.02 -13.13 -8.77
N PRO A 368 10.19 -13.41 -9.80
CA PRO A 368 9.40 -12.39 -10.51
C PRO A 368 8.54 -11.53 -9.59
N VAL A 369 7.78 -12.15 -8.67
CA VAL A 369 6.91 -11.44 -7.72
C VAL A 369 7.73 -10.55 -6.78
N ARG A 370 8.85 -11.03 -6.26
CA ARG A 370 9.74 -10.23 -5.39
C ARG A 370 10.32 -9.03 -6.13
N ARG A 371 10.73 -9.23 -7.38
CA ARG A 371 11.26 -8.15 -8.22
C ARG A 371 10.19 -7.10 -8.52
N ALA A 372 8.98 -7.52 -8.91
CA ALA A 372 7.88 -6.61 -9.15
C ALA A 372 7.49 -5.82 -7.88
N ALA A 373 7.42 -6.48 -6.74
CA ALA A 373 7.15 -5.81 -5.46
C ALA A 373 8.22 -4.77 -5.11
N ARG A 374 9.52 -5.07 -5.34
CA ARG A 374 10.60 -4.07 -5.18
C ARG A 374 10.40 -2.85 -6.07
N GLN A 375 10.01 -3.05 -7.33
CA GLN A 375 9.74 -1.96 -8.26
C GLN A 375 8.62 -1.06 -7.75
N GLY A 376 7.56 -1.63 -7.19
CA GLY A 376 6.49 -0.88 -6.54
C GLY A 376 6.96 -0.10 -5.31
N LEU A 377 7.77 -0.72 -4.44
CA LEU A 377 8.35 -0.03 -3.29
C LEU A 377 9.24 1.15 -3.71
N MET A 378 10.10 0.97 -4.72
CA MET A 378 10.96 2.05 -5.24
C MET A 378 10.12 3.22 -5.78
N ALA A 379 9.04 2.93 -6.52
CA ALA A 379 8.13 3.96 -7.00
C ALA A 379 7.46 4.73 -5.87
N TYR A 380 7.02 4.03 -4.83
CA TYR A 380 6.40 4.68 -3.67
C TYR A 380 7.41 5.51 -2.86
N MET A 381 8.62 5.01 -2.65
CA MET A 381 9.67 5.76 -1.96
C MET A 381 10.04 7.06 -2.70
N PHE A 382 9.97 7.04 -4.03
CA PHE A 382 10.10 8.25 -4.83
C PHE A 382 8.91 9.20 -4.64
N LEU A 383 7.67 8.67 -4.64
CA LEU A 383 6.46 9.45 -4.38
C LEU A 383 6.50 10.14 -3.00
N ALA A 384 7.02 9.46 -1.99
CA ALA A 384 7.13 9.94 -0.62
C ALA A 384 7.98 11.22 -0.46
N ILE A 385 8.76 11.60 -1.46
CA ILE A 385 9.49 12.87 -1.49
C ILE A 385 8.50 14.04 -1.47
N SER A 386 7.38 13.94 -2.20
CA SER A 386 6.43 15.04 -2.37
C SER A 386 5.05 14.78 -1.75
N ASP A 387 4.56 13.54 -1.75
CA ASP A 387 3.26 13.16 -1.17
C ASP A 387 3.22 11.65 -0.91
N GLY A 388 3.73 11.23 0.22
CA GLY A 388 3.75 9.81 0.57
C GLY A 388 2.53 9.33 1.34
N ALA A 389 1.72 10.24 1.84
CA ALA A 389 0.47 9.93 2.56
C ALA A 389 0.63 8.83 3.64
N ILE A 390 1.78 8.80 4.32
CA ILE A 390 2.22 7.71 5.23
C ILE A 390 1.32 7.51 6.46
N LEU A 391 0.54 8.53 6.85
CA LEU A 391 -0.45 8.41 7.91
C LEU A 391 -1.76 7.78 7.44
N LEU A 392 -1.92 7.62 6.13
CA LEU A 392 -3.17 7.11 5.57
C LEU A 392 -3.11 5.59 5.47
N ILE A 393 -3.99 4.96 6.21
CA ILE A 393 -4.02 3.50 6.38
C ILE A 393 -4.05 2.73 5.05
N PRO A 394 -4.83 3.11 4.01
CA PRO A 394 -4.77 2.38 2.74
C PRO A 394 -3.36 2.34 2.15
N VAL A 395 -2.61 3.44 2.22
CA VAL A 395 -1.24 3.51 1.68
C VAL A 395 -0.32 2.58 2.45
N MET A 396 -0.40 2.58 3.79
CA MET A 396 0.46 1.73 4.61
C MET A 396 0.12 0.25 4.50
N VAL A 397 -1.15 -0.10 4.30
CA VAL A 397 -1.54 -1.48 3.97
C VAL A 397 -0.85 -1.95 2.68
N PHE A 398 -0.90 -1.14 1.62
CA PHE A 398 -0.20 -1.47 0.37
C PHE A 398 1.31 -1.52 0.56
N PHE A 399 1.88 -0.61 1.33
CA PHE A 399 3.31 -0.59 1.64
C PHE A 399 3.76 -1.88 2.33
N TYR A 400 3.11 -2.28 3.42
CA TYR A 400 3.46 -3.51 4.14
C TYR A 400 3.21 -4.75 3.33
N PHE A 401 2.09 -4.82 2.62
CA PHE A 401 1.77 -5.94 1.75
C PHE A 401 2.80 -6.09 0.62
N THR A 402 3.17 -4.99 -0.04
CA THR A 402 4.18 -5.00 -1.09
C THR A 402 5.57 -5.34 -0.53
N THR A 403 5.90 -4.85 0.67
CA THR A 403 7.14 -5.22 1.36
C THR A 403 7.16 -6.71 1.67
N LEU A 404 6.06 -7.26 2.16
CA LEU A 404 5.94 -8.70 2.41
C LEU A 404 6.12 -9.52 1.13
N LEU A 405 5.53 -9.10 0.00
CA LEU A 405 5.75 -9.73 -1.30
C LEU A 405 7.19 -9.59 -1.79
N ALA A 406 7.86 -8.47 -1.51
CA ALA A 406 9.27 -8.28 -1.84
C ALA A 406 10.19 -9.22 -1.03
N LEU A 407 9.80 -9.57 0.18
CA LEU A 407 10.55 -10.49 1.06
C LEU A 407 10.22 -11.95 0.79
N GLU A 408 8.95 -12.29 0.64
CA GLU A 408 8.42 -13.67 0.66
C GLU A 408 7.55 -14.04 -0.55
N GLY A 409 7.58 -13.25 -1.65
CA GLY A 409 6.73 -13.50 -2.83
C GLY A 409 6.90 -14.87 -3.49
N GLN A 410 8.05 -15.55 -3.30
CA GLN A 410 8.27 -16.93 -3.74
C GLN A 410 7.37 -17.95 -3.01
N GLU A 411 6.86 -17.61 -1.83
CA GLU A 411 5.95 -18.47 -1.08
C GLU A 411 4.52 -18.44 -1.65
N VAL A 412 4.17 -17.31 -2.29
CA VAL A 412 2.85 -17.10 -2.91
C VAL A 412 2.78 -17.78 -4.29
N ILE A 413 3.84 -17.66 -5.09
CA ILE A 413 3.96 -18.25 -6.43
C ILE A 413 5.23 -19.10 -6.49
N PRO A 414 5.20 -20.32 -5.98
CA PRO A 414 6.36 -21.21 -5.99
C PRO A 414 6.67 -21.70 -7.41
N LEU A 415 7.88 -21.37 -7.93
CA LEU A 415 8.30 -21.70 -9.30
C LEU A 415 8.51 -23.19 -9.55
N ASN A 416 8.63 -24.00 -8.51
CA ASN A 416 8.68 -25.46 -8.60
C ASN A 416 7.30 -26.11 -8.81
N ASN A 417 6.21 -25.34 -8.68
CA ASN A 417 4.86 -25.77 -9.00
C ASN A 417 4.52 -25.29 -10.43
N PRO A 418 4.29 -26.21 -11.41
CA PRO A 418 4.00 -25.86 -12.79
C PRO A 418 2.70 -25.03 -12.91
N ASP A 419 1.66 -25.36 -12.14
CA ASP A 419 0.39 -24.61 -12.16
C ASP A 419 0.57 -23.18 -11.66
N ALA A 420 1.32 -23.00 -10.58
CA ALA A 420 1.65 -21.68 -10.07
C ALA A 420 2.52 -20.88 -11.05
N ARG A 421 3.49 -21.54 -11.70
CA ARG A 421 4.34 -20.92 -12.72
C ARG A 421 3.56 -20.51 -13.97
N ALA A 422 2.53 -21.26 -14.36
CA ALA A 422 1.66 -20.91 -15.50
C ALA A 422 0.83 -19.64 -15.27
N LEU A 423 0.67 -19.19 -14.03
CA LEU A 423 0.03 -17.90 -13.70
C LEU A 423 0.92 -16.69 -14.01
N LEU A 424 2.24 -16.87 -14.13
CA LEU A 424 3.16 -15.80 -14.51
C LEU A 424 3.14 -15.59 -16.04
N LYS A 425 3.32 -14.34 -16.46
CA LYS A 425 3.51 -14.01 -17.89
C LYS A 425 4.83 -14.53 -18.42
#